data_71e8b2b3c90087aa9434ec35afcc1c37
#
_entry.id   71e8b2b3c90087aa9434ec35afcc1c37
#
_cell.length_a   1.000
_cell.length_b   1.000
_cell.length_c   1.000
_cell.angle_alpha   90.00
_cell.angle_beta   90.00
_cell.angle_gamma   90.00
#
_symmetry.space_group_name_H-M   'P 1'
#
loop_
_entity.id
_entity.type
_entity.pdbx_description
1 polymer ?
#
loop_
_entity_poly.entity_id
_entity_poly.type
_entity_poly.pdbx_seq_one_letter_code
_entity_poly.pdbx_strand_id
1 'polypeptide(L)'
;NETITNQITGELGIESKYNTELSGTNGYLEYQRNKYGYKITGTQEKSVEAKNGNDIYLTIDSNIERFTESAVKDIENYNPEWALITVMDAKTGDILAASSTPSYDPNIKDIKDYENPLVSKVYEPGSVMKIYTYMCALENGVYNGDETFTSGHYVIGEHTINDWYNPGWGNITFDKGFEYSSNVGIANLLQKQNGLTKKQLKECFKKYGFGETTGIELSNESKGNIKFNYTVEYVNAGFGQGISTTAIQQLKALTLISNNGKMLKPHIVSKIVDSNTNKTIYERKIEETSQIVKTSTVDKIKELMYNVVHGTDPGSTGYIYRIDGFDIIGKTGTSQIYNTSTGTYSTGDNDYIFSFAGMYPKDDPEII
;
A
#
# COMPACT_ATOMS: atom_id res chain seq x y z
N ASN A 1 1.86 46.96 -22.11
CA ASN A 1 1.14 45.66 -21.91
C ASN A 1 1.38 45.22 -20.48
N GLU A 2 0.40 45.35 -19.61
CA GLU A 2 0.38 44.68 -18.32
C GLU A 2 -0.43 43.42 -18.48
N THR A 3 0.22 42.26 -18.31
CA THR A 3 -0.47 40.97 -18.25
C THR A 3 -0.48 40.57 -16.78
N ILE A 4 -1.64 40.62 -16.14
CA ILE A 4 -1.83 40.05 -14.81
C ILE A 4 -2.27 38.61 -15.02
N THR A 5 -1.38 37.65 -14.78
CA THR A 5 -1.70 36.23 -14.77
C THR A 5 -1.58 35.72 -13.35
N ASN A 6 -2.69 35.59 -12.65
CA ASN A 6 -2.78 34.74 -11.46
C ASN A 6 -3.09 33.31 -11.94
N GLN A 7 -2.07 32.59 -12.35
CA GLN A 7 -2.22 31.19 -12.69
C GLN A 7 -2.04 30.37 -11.39
N ILE A 8 -3.09 29.69 -11.00
CA ILE A 8 -3.02 28.68 -9.93
C ILE A 8 -2.47 27.42 -10.55
N THR A 9 -1.43 26.85 -9.95
CA THR A 9 -0.78 25.62 -10.41
C THR A 9 -0.83 24.59 -9.28
N GLY A 10 -1.23 23.38 -9.60
CA GLY A 10 -1.20 22.26 -8.66
C GLY A 10 0.24 21.83 -8.40
N GLU A 11 0.65 21.80 -7.14
CA GLU A 11 2.03 21.48 -6.73
C GLU A 11 2.18 20.02 -6.29
N LEU A 12 1.15 19.44 -5.68
CA LEU A 12 1.19 18.12 -5.06
C LEU A 12 -0.08 17.30 -5.33
N GLY A 13 0.02 15.99 -5.12
CA GLY A 13 -1.09 15.05 -5.11
C GLY A 13 -1.92 15.06 -6.40
N ILE A 14 -3.22 15.03 -6.24
CA ILE A 14 -4.20 15.06 -7.33
C ILE A 14 -4.14 16.35 -8.13
N GLU A 15 -3.96 17.49 -7.46
CA GLU A 15 -3.88 18.80 -8.13
C GLU A 15 -2.68 18.88 -9.08
N SER A 16 -1.52 18.38 -8.67
CA SER A 16 -0.34 18.30 -9.53
C SER A 16 -0.53 17.30 -10.68
N LYS A 17 -1.05 16.11 -10.36
CA LYS A 17 -1.25 15.05 -11.35
C LYS A 17 -2.22 15.44 -12.46
N TYR A 18 -3.28 16.15 -12.08
CA TYR A 18 -4.36 16.57 -12.97
C TYR A 18 -4.40 18.09 -13.20
N ASN A 19 -3.23 18.74 -13.07
CA ASN A 19 -3.17 20.20 -13.24
C ASN A 19 -3.72 20.66 -14.60
N THR A 20 -3.50 19.90 -15.68
CA THR A 20 -4.00 20.21 -17.01
C THR A 20 -5.53 20.15 -17.07
N GLU A 21 -6.12 19.14 -16.48
CA GLU A 21 -7.57 18.92 -16.45
C GLU A 21 -8.27 19.94 -15.56
N LEU A 22 -7.67 20.24 -14.39
CA LEU A 22 -8.19 21.19 -13.42
C LEU A 22 -8.01 22.65 -13.88
N SER A 23 -6.96 22.93 -14.64
CA SER A 23 -6.70 24.27 -15.14
C SER A 23 -7.67 24.61 -16.27
N GLY A 24 -8.36 25.71 -16.14
CA GLY A 24 -9.14 26.29 -17.23
C GLY A 24 -8.28 27.03 -18.24
N THR A 25 -8.94 27.73 -19.14
CA THR A 25 -8.30 28.64 -20.07
C THR A 25 -8.73 30.07 -19.71
N ASN A 26 -7.76 30.93 -19.46
CA ASN A 26 -8.07 32.33 -19.16
C ASN A 26 -8.72 33.01 -20.36
N GLY A 27 -9.83 33.71 -20.10
CA GLY A 27 -10.37 34.67 -21.04
C GLY A 27 -9.49 35.91 -21.12
N TYR A 28 -9.69 36.67 -22.16
CA TYR A 28 -9.04 37.99 -22.26
C TYR A 28 -9.94 38.99 -22.95
N LEU A 29 -9.74 40.27 -22.58
CA LEU A 29 -10.36 41.41 -23.19
C LEU A 29 -9.27 42.36 -23.68
N GLU A 30 -9.20 42.55 -24.99
CA GLU A 30 -8.27 43.45 -25.64
C GLU A 30 -9.05 44.69 -26.16
N TYR A 31 -8.64 45.87 -25.77
CA TYR A 31 -9.24 47.14 -26.18
C TYR A 31 -8.19 48.25 -26.24
N GLN A 32 -8.47 49.32 -26.98
CA GLN A 32 -7.63 50.50 -27.05
C GLN A 32 -7.94 51.42 -25.87
N ARG A 33 -6.88 51.95 -25.23
CA ARG A 33 -6.98 52.93 -24.15
C ARG A 33 -6.26 54.25 -24.50
N ASN A 34 -6.79 55.34 -23.98
CA ASN A 34 -6.15 56.63 -24.09
C ASN A 34 -4.96 56.77 -23.13
N LYS A 35 -4.25 57.90 -23.16
CA LYS A 35 -3.08 58.17 -22.28
C LYS A 35 -3.37 58.16 -20.77
N TYR A 36 -4.63 58.26 -20.41
CA TYR A 36 -5.09 58.20 -19.00
C TYR A 36 -5.59 56.83 -18.57
N GLY A 37 -5.48 55.82 -19.47
CA GLY A 37 -5.91 54.44 -19.14
C GLY A 37 -7.41 54.13 -19.44
N TYR A 38 -8.20 55.12 -19.85
CA TYR A 38 -9.61 54.91 -20.17
C TYR A 38 -9.80 54.27 -21.55
N LYS A 39 -10.73 53.33 -21.64
CA LYS A 39 -11.12 52.70 -22.88
C LYS A 39 -11.63 53.74 -23.90
N ILE A 40 -11.18 53.64 -25.15
CA ILE A 40 -11.62 54.51 -26.22
C ILE A 40 -12.92 53.94 -26.81
N THR A 41 -14.03 54.68 -26.69
CA THR A 41 -15.34 54.24 -27.22
C THR A 41 -15.28 54.20 -28.73
N GLY A 42 -15.92 53.17 -29.33
CA GLY A 42 -15.99 53.01 -30.76
C GLY A 42 -14.77 52.33 -31.42
N THR A 43 -13.77 51.89 -30.60
CA THR A 43 -12.68 51.07 -31.09
C THR A 43 -13.02 49.59 -31.06
N GLN A 44 -12.36 48.79 -31.89
CA GLN A 44 -12.59 47.33 -31.95
C GLN A 44 -12.13 46.69 -30.64
N GLU A 45 -12.98 45.83 -30.09
CA GLU A 45 -12.67 45.00 -28.93
C GLU A 45 -12.57 43.56 -29.37
N LYS A 46 -11.65 42.85 -28.74
CA LYS A 46 -11.54 41.41 -28.85
C LYS A 46 -11.74 40.81 -27.46
N SER A 47 -12.80 40.03 -27.33
CA SER A 47 -13.11 39.30 -26.08
C SER A 47 -13.09 37.80 -26.35
N VAL A 48 -12.43 37.07 -25.49
CA VAL A 48 -12.48 35.61 -25.42
C VAL A 48 -12.92 35.24 -24.01
N GLU A 49 -13.99 34.47 -23.94
CA GLU A 49 -14.50 34.02 -22.65
C GLU A 49 -13.54 33.01 -21.98
N ALA A 50 -13.45 33.07 -20.64
CA ALA A 50 -12.76 32.04 -19.87
C ALA A 50 -13.50 30.71 -19.96
N LYS A 51 -12.73 29.64 -19.95
CA LYS A 51 -13.27 28.28 -19.82
C LYS A 51 -12.80 27.69 -18.50
N ASN A 52 -13.75 27.15 -17.72
CA ASN A 52 -13.42 26.47 -16.48
C ASN A 52 -12.67 25.17 -16.75
N GLY A 53 -11.82 24.77 -15.83
CA GLY A 53 -11.24 23.43 -15.80
C GLY A 53 -12.31 22.36 -15.51
N ASN A 54 -11.91 21.13 -15.57
CA ASN A 54 -12.80 19.99 -15.34
C ASN A 54 -12.95 19.70 -13.85
N ASP A 55 -14.04 19.04 -13.47
CA ASP A 55 -14.27 18.51 -12.14
C ASP A 55 -13.72 17.09 -12.04
N ILE A 56 -12.92 16.82 -11.01
CA ILE A 56 -12.36 15.50 -10.72
C ILE A 56 -13.08 14.91 -9.51
N TYR A 57 -13.65 13.74 -9.71
CA TYR A 57 -14.33 12.98 -8.65
C TYR A 57 -13.40 11.86 -8.17
N LEU A 58 -13.13 11.85 -6.87
CA LEU A 58 -12.31 10.83 -6.23
C LEU A 58 -13.14 9.63 -5.79
N THR A 59 -12.45 8.54 -5.49
CA THR A 59 -13.05 7.33 -4.89
C THR A 59 -13.15 7.42 -3.37
N ILE A 60 -12.52 8.44 -2.77
CA ILE A 60 -12.48 8.66 -1.32
C ILE A 60 -13.90 8.80 -0.77
N ASP A 61 -14.23 7.97 0.23
CA ASP A 61 -15.44 8.09 1.03
C ASP A 61 -15.18 8.97 2.25
N SER A 62 -15.89 10.08 2.36
CA SER A 62 -15.67 11.07 3.41
C SER A 62 -15.93 10.56 4.84
N ASN A 63 -16.76 9.53 5.01
CA ASN A 63 -16.99 8.93 6.33
C ASN A 63 -15.85 8.00 6.71
N ILE A 64 -15.39 7.17 5.78
CA ILE A 64 -14.27 6.26 6.00
C ILE A 64 -12.99 7.08 6.24
N GLU A 65 -12.73 8.11 5.41
CA GLU A 65 -11.59 9.02 5.59
C GLU A 65 -11.60 9.65 6.98
N ARG A 66 -12.75 10.15 7.45
CA ARG A 66 -12.86 10.72 8.79
C ARG A 66 -12.56 9.72 9.91
N PHE A 67 -12.91 8.44 9.74
CA PHE A 67 -12.56 7.40 10.72
C PHE A 67 -11.06 7.12 10.73
N THR A 68 -10.44 7.04 9.56
CA THR A 68 -8.99 6.82 9.46
C THR A 68 -8.20 8.04 9.96
N GLU A 69 -8.64 9.26 9.68
CA GLU A 69 -8.05 10.49 10.25
C GLU A 69 -8.11 10.51 11.77
N SER A 70 -9.26 10.13 12.35
CA SER A 70 -9.39 10.04 13.81
C SER A 70 -8.42 9.03 14.40
N ALA A 71 -8.28 7.87 13.77
CA ALA A 71 -7.36 6.83 14.22
C ALA A 71 -5.88 7.25 14.07
N VAL A 72 -5.52 7.93 12.98
CA VAL A 72 -4.17 8.49 12.80
C VAL A 72 -3.86 9.53 13.87
N LYS A 73 -4.83 10.38 14.21
CA LYS A 73 -4.68 11.38 15.28
C LYS A 73 -4.45 10.74 16.66
N ASP A 74 -5.08 9.58 16.93
CA ASP A 74 -4.81 8.83 18.16
C ASP A 74 -3.39 8.26 18.16
N ILE A 75 -2.86 7.84 17.00
CA ILE A 75 -1.49 7.35 16.85
C ILE A 75 -0.46 8.47 17.09
N GLU A 76 -0.76 9.71 16.77
CA GLU A 76 0.14 10.86 17.01
C GLU A 76 0.56 11.01 18.48
N ASN A 77 -0.26 10.54 19.43
CA ASN A 77 0.09 10.54 20.85
C ASN A 77 1.33 9.68 21.20
N TYR A 78 1.72 8.78 20.30
CA TYR A 78 2.90 7.93 20.43
C TYR A 78 4.13 8.49 19.73
N ASN A 79 4.03 9.69 19.12
CA ASN A 79 5.09 10.37 18.38
C ASN A 79 5.78 9.50 17.32
N PRO A 80 5.04 8.86 16.39
CA PRO A 80 5.66 8.11 15.33
C PRO A 80 6.43 9.03 14.38
N GLU A 81 7.47 8.52 13.73
CA GLU A 81 8.10 9.24 12.62
C GLU A 81 7.12 9.43 11.48
N TRP A 82 6.32 8.42 11.21
CA TRP A 82 5.18 8.48 10.28
C TRP A 82 4.19 7.35 10.60
N ALA A 83 2.95 7.57 10.22
CA ALA A 83 1.92 6.53 10.21
C ALA A 83 1.01 6.70 9.01
N LEU A 84 0.41 5.60 8.56
CA LEU A 84 -0.53 5.59 7.44
C LEU A 84 -1.62 4.55 7.71
N ILE A 85 -2.87 4.94 7.54
CA ILE A 85 -4.02 4.05 7.50
C ILE A 85 -4.67 4.20 6.14
N THR A 86 -4.87 3.09 5.45
CA THR A 86 -5.54 3.06 4.15
C THR A 86 -6.67 2.05 4.15
N VAL A 87 -7.74 2.38 3.42
CA VAL A 87 -8.87 1.48 3.17
C VAL A 87 -9.12 1.42 1.68
N MET A 88 -9.24 0.21 1.15
CA MET A 88 -9.52 -0.06 -0.25
C MET A 88 -10.78 -0.91 -0.37
N ASP A 89 -11.61 -0.61 -1.35
CA ASP A 89 -12.71 -1.47 -1.78
C ASP A 89 -12.14 -2.76 -2.40
N ALA A 90 -12.48 -3.89 -1.80
CA ALA A 90 -11.92 -5.19 -2.15
C ALA A 90 -12.43 -5.76 -3.49
N LYS A 91 -13.50 -5.18 -4.06
CA LYS A 91 -14.13 -5.61 -5.31
C LYS A 91 -13.72 -4.76 -6.51
N THR A 92 -13.36 -3.51 -6.26
CA THR A 92 -13.11 -2.53 -7.32
C THR A 92 -11.67 -2.04 -7.37
N GLY A 93 -10.93 -2.12 -6.26
CA GLY A 93 -9.59 -1.55 -6.12
C GLY A 93 -9.60 -0.04 -5.85
N ASP A 94 -10.77 0.54 -5.54
CA ASP A 94 -10.90 1.96 -5.21
C ASP A 94 -10.30 2.26 -3.84
N ILE A 95 -9.47 3.27 -3.74
CA ILE A 95 -9.01 3.79 -2.45
C ILE A 95 -10.16 4.59 -1.83
N LEU A 96 -10.67 4.10 -0.73
CA LEU A 96 -11.77 4.72 0.00
C LEU A 96 -11.28 5.69 1.08
N ALA A 97 -10.07 5.47 1.60
CA ALA A 97 -9.41 6.34 2.57
C ALA A 97 -7.90 6.18 2.54
N ALA A 98 -7.15 7.26 2.84
CA ALA A 98 -5.70 7.25 2.96
C ALA A 98 -5.21 8.40 3.84
N SER A 99 -5.28 8.21 5.16
CA SER A 99 -4.91 9.22 6.16
C SER A 99 -3.52 8.93 6.72
N SER A 100 -2.70 9.97 6.90
CA SER A 100 -1.32 9.82 7.37
C SER A 100 -0.89 10.91 8.34
N THR A 101 0.16 10.64 9.11
CA THR A 101 0.89 11.62 9.89
C THR A 101 2.40 11.46 9.65
N PRO A 102 3.21 12.55 9.57
CA PRO A 102 2.76 13.94 9.58
C PRO A 102 1.88 14.29 8.38
N SER A 103 0.90 15.15 8.59
CA SER A 103 0.03 15.69 7.55
C SER A 103 0.23 17.21 7.43
N TYR A 104 -0.48 17.86 6.52
CA TYR A 104 -0.43 19.30 6.34
C TYR A 104 -1.79 19.87 5.97
N ASP A 105 -2.00 21.15 6.26
CA ASP A 105 -3.17 21.91 5.80
C ASP A 105 -2.81 22.70 4.54
N PRO A 106 -3.40 22.38 3.37
CA PRO A 106 -3.10 23.08 2.11
C PRO A 106 -3.47 24.57 2.15
N ASN A 107 -4.39 24.98 3.04
CA ASN A 107 -4.77 26.39 3.21
C ASN A 107 -3.71 27.18 3.99
N ILE A 108 -3.01 26.54 4.92
CA ILE A 108 -1.95 27.14 5.74
C ILE A 108 -0.59 27.02 5.05
N LYS A 109 -0.43 26.00 4.18
CA LYS A 109 0.81 25.67 3.47
C LYS A 109 1.97 25.36 4.42
N ASP A 110 1.69 24.58 5.47
CA ASP A 110 2.63 24.20 6.53
C ASP A 110 3.35 22.86 6.24
N ILE A 111 3.35 22.43 5.00
CA ILE A 111 3.93 21.15 4.57
C ILE A 111 5.40 21.05 4.97
N LYS A 112 5.77 19.95 5.61
CA LYS A 112 7.13 19.62 6.04
C LYS A 112 7.72 18.45 5.26
N ASP A 113 6.87 17.50 4.84
CA ASP A 113 7.25 16.35 4.05
C ASP A 113 6.39 16.31 2.77
N TYR A 114 7.04 16.26 1.63
CA TYR A 114 6.41 16.25 0.30
C TYR A 114 6.15 14.82 -0.21
N GLU A 115 6.57 13.81 0.55
CA GLU A 115 6.30 12.42 0.21
C GLU A 115 4.87 12.04 0.58
N ASN A 116 4.18 11.41 -0.36
CA ASN A 116 2.90 10.78 -0.06
C ASN A 116 3.16 9.34 0.45
N PRO A 117 2.92 9.06 1.74
CA PRO A 117 3.25 7.74 2.32
C PRO A 117 2.59 6.56 1.61
N LEU A 118 1.43 6.77 0.98
CA LEU A 118 0.72 5.71 0.26
C LEU A 118 1.54 5.18 -0.93
N VAL A 119 2.18 6.06 -1.70
CA VAL A 119 2.78 5.70 -2.99
C VAL A 119 4.29 5.92 -3.06
N SER A 120 4.84 6.86 -2.29
CA SER A 120 6.26 7.24 -2.40
C SER A 120 7.13 6.62 -1.33
N LYS A 121 6.61 6.48 -0.09
CA LYS A 121 7.38 5.97 1.03
C LYS A 121 7.57 4.45 0.93
N VAL A 122 8.83 4.04 0.84
CA VAL A 122 9.19 2.62 0.83
C VAL A 122 9.61 2.17 2.22
N TYR A 123 9.21 0.96 2.58
CA TYR A 123 9.55 0.37 3.87
C TYR A 123 9.73 -1.15 3.74
N GLU A 124 10.42 -1.75 4.68
CA GLU A 124 10.49 -3.21 4.79
C GLU A 124 9.19 -3.74 5.39
N PRO A 125 8.40 -4.54 4.65
CA PRO A 125 7.05 -4.94 5.05
C PRO A 125 7.03 -5.93 6.24
N GLY A 126 8.17 -6.50 6.58
CA GLY A 126 8.25 -7.50 7.63
C GLY A 126 7.30 -8.67 7.40
N SER A 127 6.75 -9.21 8.48
CA SER A 127 5.99 -10.46 8.45
C SER A 127 4.69 -10.43 7.65
N VAL A 128 4.21 -9.28 7.18
CA VAL A 128 3.12 -9.22 6.19
C VAL A 128 3.52 -9.95 4.91
N MET A 129 4.80 -9.91 4.55
CA MET A 129 5.33 -10.59 3.37
C MET A 129 5.17 -12.11 3.40
N LYS A 130 4.99 -12.70 4.59
CA LYS A 130 4.74 -14.15 4.75
C LYS A 130 3.47 -14.60 4.04
N ILE A 131 2.46 -13.73 3.91
CA ILE A 131 1.25 -14.01 3.12
C ILE A 131 1.66 -14.48 1.71
N TYR A 132 2.51 -13.71 1.06
CA TYR A 132 2.91 -13.96 -0.33
C TYR A 132 3.93 -15.10 -0.46
N THR A 133 4.75 -15.30 0.55
CA THR A 133 5.70 -16.44 0.59
C THR A 133 4.95 -17.77 0.74
N TYR A 134 3.97 -17.84 1.63
CA TYR A 134 3.12 -19.02 1.79
C TYR A 134 2.25 -19.26 0.56
N MET A 135 1.69 -18.19 -0.02
CA MET A 135 0.95 -18.27 -1.29
C MET A 135 1.84 -18.83 -2.41
N CYS A 136 3.08 -18.37 -2.52
CA CYS A 136 4.05 -18.87 -3.49
C CYS A 136 4.39 -20.35 -3.25
N ALA A 137 4.54 -20.76 -2.00
CA ALA A 137 4.82 -22.17 -1.65
C ALA A 137 3.65 -23.09 -1.98
N LEU A 138 2.41 -22.64 -1.74
CA LEU A 138 1.18 -23.34 -2.15
C LEU A 138 1.10 -23.51 -3.67
N GLU A 139 1.32 -22.43 -4.43
CA GLU A 139 1.28 -22.46 -5.90
C GLU A 139 2.35 -23.38 -6.51
N ASN A 140 3.50 -23.54 -5.85
CA ASN A 140 4.58 -24.41 -6.29
C ASN A 140 4.51 -25.84 -5.70
N GLY A 141 3.48 -26.15 -4.89
CA GLY A 141 3.26 -27.50 -4.34
C GLY A 141 4.33 -27.91 -3.29
N VAL A 142 5.02 -26.94 -2.67
CA VAL A 142 6.05 -27.20 -1.64
C VAL A 142 5.54 -27.04 -0.22
N TYR A 143 4.29 -26.58 -0.06
CA TYR A 143 3.66 -26.37 1.22
C TYR A 143 2.77 -27.54 1.65
N ASN A 144 2.98 -27.99 2.87
CA ASN A 144 2.07 -28.89 3.60
C ASN A 144 1.87 -28.30 4.99
N GLY A 145 0.64 -27.87 5.31
CA GLY A 145 0.32 -27.21 6.58
C GLY A 145 0.56 -28.04 7.81
N ASP A 146 0.40 -29.37 7.72
CA ASP A 146 0.57 -30.34 8.82
C ASP A 146 2.03 -30.77 9.02
N GLU A 147 2.91 -30.50 8.06
CA GLU A 147 4.34 -30.77 8.18
C GLU A 147 4.91 -29.90 9.32
N THR A 148 5.79 -30.48 10.13
CA THR A 148 6.34 -29.81 11.31
C THR A 148 7.81 -29.39 11.13
N PHE A 149 8.17 -28.36 11.86
CA PHE A 149 9.56 -27.90 11.99
C PHE A 149 9.86 -27.50 13.46
N THR A 150 11.13 -27.53 13.83
CA THR A 150 11.56 -27.03 15.14
C THR A 150 11.72 -25.51 15.07
N SER A 151 10.93 -24.79 15.85
CA SER A 151 10.96 -23.32 15.96
C SER A 151 12.11 -22.81 16.85
N GLY A 152 12.27 -21.49 16.94
CA GLY A 152 13.23 -20.81 17.79
C GLY A 152 14.38 -20.21 17.00
N HIS A 153 15.23 -21.04 16.38
CA HIS A 153 16.33 -20.54 15.57
C HIS A 153 16.65 -21.48 14.39
N TYR A 154 17.22 -20.91 13.33
CA TYR A 154 17.68 -21.62 12.13
C TYR A 154 19.00 -21.04 11.63
N VAL A 155 20.03 -21.87 11.43
CA VAL A 155 21.37 -21.42 11.04
C VAL A 155 21.57 -21.54 9.53
N ILE A 156 22.04 -20.45 8.89
CA ILE A 156 22.39 -20.37 7.47
C ILE A 156 23.82 -19.84 7.35
N GLY A 157 24.79 -20.74 7.16
CA GLY A 157 26.20 -20.36 7.16
C GLY A 157 26.59 -19.74 8.52
N GLU A 158 27.03 -18.50 8.53
CA GLU A 158 27.41 -17.76 9.75
C GLU A 158 26.22 -16.94 10.34
N HIS A 159 25.05 -16.99 9.71
CA HIS A 159 23.87 -16.22 10.12
C HIS A 159 22.86 -17.10 10.86
N THR A 160 22.24 -16.53 11.87
CA THR A 160 21.14 -17.18 12.60
C THR A 160 19.85 -16.40 12.41
N ILE A 161 18.82 -17.08 11.93
CA ILE A 161 17.46 -16.57 11.85
C ILE A 161 16.77 -16.96 13.16
N ASN A 162 16.18 -15.99 13.84
CA ASN A 162 15.48 -16.21 15.10
C ASN A 162 13.99 -15.91 14.95
N ASP A 163 13.18 -16.67 15.68
CA ASP A 163 11.80 -16.29 15.96
C ASP A 163 11.76 -15.18 17.00
N TRP A 164 10.66 -14.40 17.03
CA TRP A 164 10.47 -13.34 18.01
C TRP A 164 10.36 -13.87 19.44
N TYR A 165 9.90 -15.11 19.60
CA TYR A 165 9.91 -15.82 20.86
C TYR A 165 11.12 -16.76 20.93
N ASN A 166 12.10 -16.37 21.70
CA ASN A 166 13.29 -17.16 22.00
C ASN A 166 13.16 -17.72 23.42
N PRO A 167 12.89 -19.01 23.59
CA PRO A 167 13.52 -20.20 22.98
C PRO A 167 12.75 -20.89 21.85
N GLY A 168 11.64 -20.34 21.38
CA GLY A 168 10.76 -20.99 20.41
C GLY A 168 9.62 -21.78 21.07
N TRP A 169 8.76 -22.34 20.22
CA TRP A 169 7.56 -23.11 20.63
C TRP A 169 7.75 -24.63 20.50
N GLY A 170 9.00 -25.07 20.34
CA GLY A 170 9.31 -26.49 20.08
C GLY A 170 8.97 -26.87 18.65
N ASN A 171 8.45 -28.09 18.47
CA ASN A 171 8.07 -28.60 17.17
C ASN A 171 6.63 -28.19 16.85
N ILE A 172 6.45 -27.35 15.84
CA ILE A 172 5.14 -26.82 15.42
C ILE A 172 4.89 -27.06 13.94
N THR A 173 3.64 -27.05 13.53
CA THR A 173 3.25 -27.19 12.11
C THR A 173 3.52 -25.89 11.34
N PHE A 174 3.57 -25.96 9.98
CA PHE A 174 3.68 -24.74 9.17
C PHE A 174 2.45 -23.84 9.31
N ASP A 175 1.24 -24.40 9.50
CA ASP A 175 0.04 -23.61 9.81
C ASP A 175 0.22 -22.79 11.09
N LYS A 176 0.71 -23.41 12.17
CA LYS A 176 1.05 -22.69 13.41
C LYS A 176 2.21 -21.73 13.23
N GLY A 177 3.18 -22.05 12.39
CA GLY A 177 4.27 -21.15 12.04
C GLY A 177 3.80 -19.86 11.37
N PHE A 178 2.76 -19.92 10.55
CA PHE A 178 2.12 -18.72 9.99
C PHE A 178 1.38 -17.91 11.05
N GLU A 179 0.56 -18.58 11.88
CA GLU A 179 -0.21 -17.98 12.97
C GLU A 179 0.70 -17.25 13.96
N TYR A 180 1.79 -17.90 14.38
CA TYR A 180 2.79 -17.36 15.31
C TYR A 180 3.81 -16.42 14.65
N SER A 181 3.67 -16.24 13.34
CA SER A 181 4.59 -15.39 12.58
C SER A 181 6.06 -15.83 12.66
N SER A 182 6.32 -17.16 12.63
CA SER A 182 7.67 -17.72 12.74
C SER A 182 8.54 -17.35 11.52
N ASN A 183 9.71 -16.76 11.76
CA ASN A 183 10.76 -16.55 10.77
C ASN A 183 11.47 -17.87 10.44
N VAL A 184 11.62 -18.72 11.47
CA VAL A 184 12.22 -20.06 11.35
C VAL A 184 11.34 -20.96 10.48
N GLY A 185 10.00 -20.80 10.53
CA GLY A 185 9.08 -21.46 9.62
C GLY A 185 9.35 -21.08 8.15
N ILE A 186 9.60 -19.81 7.87
CA ILE A 186 10.01 -19.35 6.52
C ILE A 186 11.34 -19.96 6.13
N ALA A 187 12.37 -19.92 7.02
CA ALA A 187 13.66 -20.49 6.73
C ALA A 187 13.56 -22.00 6.38
N ASN A 188 12.79 -22.76 7.14
CA ASN A 188 12.52 -24.18 6.86
C ASN A 188 11.80 -24.35 5.52
N LEU A 189 10.72 -23.58 5.25
CA LEU A 189 9.95 -23.68 4.01
C LEU A 189 10.79 -23.45 2.76
N LEU A 190 11.77 -22.53 2.86
CA LEU A 190 12.66 -22.17 1.76
C LEU A 190 13.88 -23.08 1.66
N GLN A 191 14.41 -23.61 2.76
CA GLN A 191 15.67 -24.36 2.82
C GLN A 191 15.52 -25.89 2.90
N LYS A 192 14.30 -26.41 3.17
CA LYS A 192 14.07 -27.86 3.21
C LYS A 192 14.34 -28.50 1.85
N GLN A 193 14.56 -29.80 1.83
CA GLN A 193 14.69 -30.55 0.59
C GLN A 193 13.44 -30.35 -0.30
N ASN A 194 13.65 -29.94 -1.54
CA ASN A 194 12.59 -29.51 -2.47
C ASN A 194 11.76 -28.31 -1.99
N GLY A 195 12.34 -27.47 -1.13
CA GLY A 195 11.74 -26.20 -0.71
C GLY A 195 11.62 -25.19 -1.85
N LEU A 196 11.00 -24.06 -1.57
CA LEU A 196 10.79 -23.00 -2.54
C LEU A 196 12.11 -22.32 -2.89
N THR A 197 12.51 -22.40 -4.15
CA THR A 197 13.80 -21.86 -4.60
C THR A 197 13.80 -20.33 -4.67
N LYS A 198 15.00 -19.73 -4.59
CA LYS A 198 15.21 -18.29 -4.76
C LYS A 198 14.58 -17.75 -6.06
N LYS A 199 14.70 -18.49 -7.16
CA LYS A 199 14.12 -18.10 -8.46
C LYS A 199 12.60 -18.07 -8.40
N GLN A 200 11.98 -19.12 -7.87
CA GLN A 200 10.51 -19.21 -7.72
C GLN A 200 9.97 -18.08 -6.83
N LEU A 201 10.60 -17.85 -5.68
CA LEU A 201 10.17 -16.76 -4.77
C LEU A 201 10.22 -15.39 -5.47
N LYS A 202 11.30 -15.12 -6.20
CA LYS A 202 11.45 -13.86 -6.95
C LYS A 202 10.41 -13.71 -8.06
N GLU A 203 10.12 -14.79 -8.78
CA GLU A 203 9.10 -14.81 -9.82
C GLU A 203 7.69 -14.59 -9.23
N CYS A 204 7.39 -15.23 -8.09
CA CYS A 204 6.14 -14.98 -7.37
C CYS A 204 5.99 -13.52 -6.96
N PHE A 205 6.99 -12.95 -6.28
CA PHE A 205 6.92 -11.56 -5.84
C PHE A 205 6.69 -10.60 -6.99
N LYS A 206 7.38 -10.80 -8.12
CA LYS A 206 7.12 -10.01 -9.33
C LYS A 206 5.70 -10.22 -9.86
N LYS A 207 5.24 -11.47 -9.92
CA LYS A 207 3.90 -11.82 -10.39
C LYS A 207 2.81 -11.22 -9.50
N TYR A 208 3.10 -11.02 -8.21
CA TYR A 208 2.20 -10.37 -7.24
C TYR A 208 2.35 -8.84 -7.23
N GLY A 209 3.10 -8.26 -8.17
CA GLY A 209 3.19 -6.82 -8.38
C GLY A 209 4.28 -6.10 -7.59
N PHE A 210 5.11 -6.80 -6.82
CA PHE A 210 6.23 -6.18 -6.09
C PHE A 210 7.38 -5.83 -7.02
N GLY A 211 8.04 -4.69 -6.75
CA GLY A 211 9.14 -4.17 -7.55
C GLY A 211 8.72 -3.40 -8.79
N GLU A 212 7.42 -3.18 -8.99
CA GLU A 212 6.84 -2.40 -10.07
C GLU A 212 5.81 -1.40 -9.53
N THR A 213 5.56 -0.32 -10.28
CA THR A 213 4.49 0.63 -9.95
C THR A 213 3.11 -0.03 -10.10
N THR A 214 2.15 0.41 -9.31
CA THR A 214 0.77 -0.11 -9.37
C THR A 214 -0.03 0.51 -10.51
N GLY A 215 0.35 1.74 -10.91
CA GLY A 215 -0.34 2.52 -11.92
C GLY A 215 -1.54 3.30 -11.38
N ILE A 216 -1.61 3.53 -10.05
CA ILE A 216 -2.59 4.44 -9.45
C ILE A 216 -2.43 5.86 -10.00
N GLU A 217 -3.50 6.64 -10.01
CA GLU A 217 -3.51 8.00 -10.56
C GLU A 217 -2.88 9.04 -9.59
N LEU A 218 -1.69 8.71 -9.05
CA LEU A 218 -0.88 9.61 -8.21
C LEU A 218 0.54 9.77 -8.79
N SER A 219 1.16 10.89 -8.48
CA SER A 219 2.53 11.18 -8.91
C SER A 219 3.55 10.56 -7.93
N ASN A 220 4.79 10.39 -8.41
CA ASN A 220 5.95 9.97 -7.59
C ASN A 220 5.79 8.58 -6.95
N GLU A 221 5.10 7.66 -7.62
CA GLU A 221 4.98 6.28 -7.15
C GLU A 221 6.33 5.57 -7.19
N SER A 222 6.76 5.04 -6.04
CA SER A 222 7.98 4.26 -5.88
C SER A 222 7.76 2.78 -6.19
N LYS A 223 8.78 2.14 -6.78
CA LYS A 223 8.72 0.71 -7.12
C LYS A 223 9.13 -0.22 -5.98
N GLY A 224 9.77 0.33 -4.93
CA GLY A 224 10.41 -0.50 -3.93
C GLY A 224 11.60 -1.30 -4.48
N ASN A 225 12.05 -2.30 -3.74
CA ASN A 225 13.19 -3.13 -4.13
C ASN A 225 12.99 -4.58 -3.66
N ILE A 226 13.01 -5.53 -4.60
CA ILE A 226 12.91 -6.97 -4.34
C ILE A 226 14.16 -7.72 -4.81
N LYS A 227 15.33 -7.11 -4.64
CA LYS A 227 16.61 -7.74 -5.01
C LYS A 227 17.15 -8.52 -3.83
N PHE A 228 17.48 -9.78 -4.06
CA PHE A 228 18.20 -10.66 -3.14
C PHE A 228 19.05 -11.64 -3.95
N ASN A 229 20.31 -11.80 -3.57
CA ASN A 229 21.30 -12.57 -4.30
C ASN A 229 21.84 -13.76 -3.49
N TYR A 230 22.06 -13.57 -2.20
CA TYR A 230 22.61 -14.56 -1.30
C TYR A 230 21.50 -15.37 -0.60
N THR A 231 21.88 -16.53 -0.04
CA THR A 231 20.89 -17.42 0.62
C THR A 231 20.21 -16.76 1.79
N VAL A 232 20.95 -16.05 2.65
CA VAL A 232 20.38 -15.35 3.79
C VAL A 232 19.44 -14.21 3.36
N GLU A 233 19.82 -13.46 2.31
CA GLU A 233 18.96 -12.37 1.79
C GLU A 233 17.63 -12.90 1.27
N TYR A 234 17.65 -14.02 0.56
CA TYR A 234 16.44 -14.61 0.04
C TYR A 234 15.53 -15.18 1.12
N VAL A 235 16.10 -15.71 2.21
CA VAL A 235 15.32 -16.15 3.37
C VAL A 235 14.74 -14.94 4.10
N ASN A 236 15.53 -13.88 4.30
CA ASN A 236 15.07 -12.63 4.89
C ASN A 236 13.93 -12.00 4.06
N ALA A 237 14.07 -11.98 2.74
CA ALA A 237 13.01 -11.49 1.84
C ALA A 237 11.70 -12.27 1.99
N GLY A 238 11.79 -13.58 2.30
CA GLY A 238 10.61 -14.42 2.55
C GLY A 238 9.78 -14.00 3.76
N PHE A 239 10.37 -13.31 4.73
CA PHE A 239 9.65 -12.71 5.87
C PHE A 239 9.71 -11.17 5.86
N GLY A 240 10.07 -10.56 4.72
CA GLY A 240 9.92 -9.14 4.46
C GLY A 240 11.03 -8.25 4.97
N GLN A 241 12.23 -8.76 5.20
CA GLN A 241 13.44 -7.99 5.48
C GLN A 241 14.43 -8.02 4.31
N GLY A 242 15.22 -6.94 4.16
CA GLY A 242 16.15 -6.77 3.04
C GLY A 242 15.48 -6.49 1.69
N ILE A 243 14.17 -6.31 1.67
CA ILE A 243 13.37 -5.84 0.53
C ILE A 243 12.53 -4.64 0.97
N SER A 244 12.11 -3.82 0.03
CA SER A 244 11.22 -2.70 0.34
C SER A 244 10.03 -2.65 -0.60
N THR A 245 8.88 -2.24 -0.07
CA THR A 245 7.62 -2.08 -0.80
C THR A 245 6.95 -0.76 -0.40
N THR A 246 5.95 -0.33 -1.14
CA THR A 246 5.06 0.76 -0.74
C THR A 246 3.75 0.21 -0.21
N ALA A 247 2.98 1.01 0.53
CA ALA A 247 1.67 0.62 1.04
C ALA A 247 0.70 0.27 -0.10
N ILE A 248 0.72 1.03 -1.20
CA ILE A 248 -0.15 0.76 -2.36
C ILE A 248 0.20 -0.56 -3.06
N GLN A 249 1.47 -0.97 -3.08
CA GLN A 249 1.86 -2.30 -3.59
C GLN A 249 1.30 -3.42 -2.71
N GLN A 250 1.31 -3.25 -1.38
CA GLN A 250 0.71 -4.22 -0.44
C GLN A 250 -0.80 -4.32 -0.67
N LEU A 251 -1.51 -3.20 -0.78
CA LEU A 251 -2.95 -3.19 -1.07
C LEU A 251 -3.26 -3.90 -2.40
N LYS A 252 -2.54 -3.56 -3.47
CA LYS A 252 -2.70 -4.22 -4.77
C LYS A 252 -2.49 -5.73 -4.68
N ALA A 253 -1.44 -6.17 -4.00
CA ALA A 253 -1.14 -7.59 -3.85
C ALA A 253 -2.19 -8.32 -2.99
N LEU A 254 -2.75 -7.67 -1.95
CA LEU A 254 -3.84 -8.21 -1.14
C LEU A 254 -5.11 -8.48 -1.94
N THR A 255 -5.35 -7.75 -3.03
CA THR A 255 -6.49 -8.02 -3.90
C THR A 255 -6.46 -9.41 -4.54
N LEU A 256 -5.29 -10.06 -4.63
CA LEU A 256 -5.21 -11.49 -5.01
C LEU A 256 -6.05 -12.39 -4.09
N ILE A 257 -6.15 -12.01 -2.81
CA ILE A 257 -6.91 -12.76 -1.81
C ILE A 257 -8.38 -12.36 -1.86
N SER A 258 -8.69 -11.07 -1.90
CA SER A 258 -10.06 -10.57 -1.91
C SER A 258 -10.78 -10.83 -3.24
N ASN A 259 -10.07 -10.83 -4.37
CA ASN A 259 -10.60 -11.02 -5.72
C ASN A 259 -10.24 -12.40 -6.30
N ASN A 260 -10.24 -13.41 -5.44
CA ASN A 260 -10.17 -14.84 -5.81
C ASN A 260 -9.01 -15.18 -6.76
N GLY A 261 -7.84 -14.63 -6.52
CA GLY A 261 -6.60 -14.92 -7.26
C GLY A 261 -6.33 -14.05 -8.46
N LYS A 262 -7.12 -13.01 -8.68
CA LYS A 262 -6.89 -11.96 -9.67
C LYS A 262 -6.53 -10.68 -8.97
N MET A 263 -5.60 -9.92 -9.51
CA MET A 263 -5.13 -8.67 -8.93
C MET A 263 -5.87 -7.49 -9.54
N LEU A 264 -6.41 -6.61 -8.69
CA LEU A 264 -7.06 -5.36 -9.10
C LEU A 264 -6.02 -4.25 -9.22
N LYS A 265 -6.24 -3.34 -10.16
CA LYS A 265 -5.49 -2.09 -10.24
C LYS A 265 -6.10 -1.10 -9.24
N PRO A 266 -5.28 -0.46 -8.37
CA PRO A 266 -5.77 0.58 -7.48
C PRO A 266 -6.20 1.83 -8.26
N HIS A 267 -7.29 2.46 -7.81
CA HIS A 267 -7.81 3.70 -8.35
C HIS A 267 -8.12 4.72 -7.24
N ILE A 268 -7.88 5.99 -7.52
CA ILE A 268 -8.26 7.11 -6.64
C ILE A 268 -9.15 8.13 -7.37
N VAL A 269 -9.21 8.08 -8.70
CA VAL A 269 -10.10 8.91 -9.52
C VAL A 269 -11.21 8.05 -10.11
N SER A 270 -12.46 8.39 -9.77
CA SER A 270 -13.64 7.69 -10.27
C SER A 270 -14.10 8.20 -11.62
N LYS A 271 -14.15 9.53 -11.81
CA LYS A 271 -14.55 10.17 -13.07
C LYS A 271 -14.02 11.58 -13.20
N ILE A 272 -13.99 12.09 -14.43
CA ILE A 272 -13.72 13.50 -14.77
C ILE A 272 -14.88 14.03 -15.58
N VAL A 273 -15.39 15.20 -15.20
CA VAL A 273 -16.54 15.85 -15.83
C VAL A 273 -16.11 17.21 -16.38
N ASP A 274 -16.44 17.50 -17.62
CA ASP A 274 -16.31 18.84 -18.21
C ASP A 274 -17.31 19.79 -17.53
N SER A 275 -16.82 20.70 -16.72
CA SER A 275 -17.64 21.64 -15.95
C SER A 275 -18.42 22.63 -16.81
N ASN A 276 -18.01 22.85 -18.08
CA ASN A 276 -18.68 23.77 -18.99
C ASN A 276 -19.88 23.11 -19.69
N THR A 277 -19.82 21.80 -19.92
CA THR A 277 -20.85 21.03 -20.65
C THR A 277 -21.58 20.01 -19.78
N ASN A 278 -21.10 19.77 -18.56
CA ASN A 278 -21.56 18.75 -17.63
C ASN A 278 -21.52 17.32 -18.22
N LYS A 279 -20.59 17.07 -19.14
CA LYS A 279 -20.38 15.76 -19.74
C LYS A 279 -19.24 15.02 -19.06
N THR A 280 -19.45 13.74 -18.75
CA THR A 280 -18.38 12.85 -18.30
C THR A 280 -17.41 12.61 -19.46
N ILE A 281 -16.15 12.98 -19.28
CA ILE A 281 -15.08 12.80 -20.27
C ILE A 281 -14.14 11.63 -19.93
N TYR A 282 -14.14 11.21 -18.70
CA TYR A 282 -13.47 10.00 -18.22
C TYR A 282 -14.32 9.35 -17.12
N GLU A 283 -14.43 8.04 -17.16
CA GLU A 283 -15.00 7.21 -16.10
C GLU A 283 -14.13 5.97 -15.97
N ARG A 284 -13.65 5.71 -14.74
CA ARG A 284 -12.78 4.59 -14.49
C ARG A 284 -13.52 3.27 -14.73
N LYS A 285 -12.79 2.27 -15.18
CA LYS A 285 -13.25 0.89 -15.29
C LYS A 285 -12.48 0.03 -14.29
N ILE A 286 -13.12 -0.99 -13.76
CA ILE A 286 -12.41 -2.00 -12.96
C ILE A 286 -11.43 -2.72 -13.89
N GLU A 287 -10.15 -2.64 -13.53
CA GLU A 287 -9.06 -3.30 -14.23
C GLU A 287 -8.52 -4.45 -13.37
N GLU A 288 -8.63 -5.67 -13.87
CA GLU A 288 -8.13 -6.86 -13.19
C GLU A 288 -7.20 -7.67 -14.09
N THR A 289 -6.29 -8.43 -13.48
CA THR A 289 -5.43 -9.38 -14.20
C THR A 289 -6.20 -10.64 -14.57
N SER A 290 -5.65 -11.46 -15.46
CA SER A 290 -6.02 -12.88 -15.53
C SER A 290 -5.74 -13.57 -14.19
N GLN A 291 -6.24 -14.79 -14.03
CA GLN A 291 -5.99 -15.63 -12.84
C GLN A 291 -4.49 -15.78 -12.59
N ILE A 292 -4.01 -15.26 -11.46
CA ILE A 292 -2.60 -15.33 -11.03
C ILE A 292 -2.40 -16.45 -10.02
N VAL A 293 -3.35 -16.60 -9.08
CA VAL A 293 -3.31 -17.55 -7.97
C VAL A 293 -4.55 -18.43 -8.01
N LYS A 294 -4.41 -19.71 -7.71
CA LYS A 294 -5.54 -20.66 -7.67
C LYS A 294 -6.51 -20.32 -6.53
N THR A 295 -7.79 -20.53 -6.75
CA THR A 295 -8.82 -20.38 -5.71
C THR A 295 -8.49 -21.18 -4.45
N SER A 296 -8.06 -22.43 -4.58
CA SER A 296 -7.69 -23.26 -3.43
C SER A 296 -6.52 -22.68 -2.60
N THR A 297 -5.60 -21.98 -3.25
CA THR A 297 -4.53 -21.26 -2.57
C THR A 297 -5.08 -20.05 -1.82
N VAL A 298 -5.99 -19.30 -2.44
CA VAL A 298 -6.68 -18.18 -1.81
C VAL A 298 -7.44 -18.62 -0.56
N ASP A 299 -8.22 -19.70 -0.66
CA ASP A 299 -9.00 -20.24 0.45
C ASP A 299 -8.10 -20.62 1.63
N LYS A 300 -6.97 -21.31 1.35
CA LYS A 300 -6.00 -21.67 2.39
C LYS A 300 -5.35 -20.46 3.04
N ILE A 301 -5.01 -19.43 2.28
CA ILE A 301 -4.44 -18.18 2.82
C ILE A 301 -5.48 -17.45 3.69
N LYS A 302 -6.74 -17.38 3.29
CA LYS A 302 -7.83 -16.82 4.12
C LYS A 302 -7.96 -17.56 5.45
N GLU A 303 -7.88 -18.88 5.44
CA GLU A 303 -7.89 -19.69 6.66
C GLU A 303 -6.70 -19.37 7.57
N LEU A 304 -5.48 -19.30 7.01
CA LEU A 304 -4.28 -18.95 7.77
C LEU A 304 -4.36 -17.55 8.36
N MET A 305 -4.82 -16.56 7.58
CA MET A 305 -5.01 -15.19 8.06
C MET A 305 -6.12 -15.08 9.12
N TYR A 306 -7.15 -15.92 9.03
CA TYR A 306 -8.19 -16.03 10.06
C TYR A 306 -7.59 -16.52 11.38
N ASN A 307 -6.77 -17.56 11.35
CA ASN A 307 -6.13 -18.10 12.55
C ASN A 307 -5.19 -17.11 13.24
N VAL A 308 -4.54 -16.21 12.48
CA VAL A 308 -3.74 -15.13 13.06
C VAL A 308 -4.56 -14.22 13.98
N VAL A 309 -5.78 -13.87 13.59
CA VAL A 309 -6.66 -12.93 14.31
C VAL A 309 -7.52 -13.65 15.37
N HIS A 310 -7.99 -14.86 15.06
CA HIS A 310 -8.93 -15.59 15.91
C HIS A 310 -8.31 -16.74 16.70
N GLY A 311 -7.01 -16.99 16.52
CA GLY A 311 -6.29 -17.98 17.30
C GLY A 311 -6.34 -17.65 18.81
N THR A 312 -6.48 -18.68 19.62
CA THR A 312 -6.58 -18.55 21.09
C THR A 312 -5.27 -18.85 21.80
N ASP A 313 -4.26 -19.28 21.06
CA ASP A 313 -2.95 -19.62 21.60
C ASP A 313 -2.12 -18.34 21.90
N PRO A 314 -1.27 -18.36 22.94
CA PRO A 314 -0.44 -17.21 23.30
C PRO A 314 0.52 -16.73 22.21
N GLY A 315 0.79 -17.57 21.20
CA GLY A 315 1.63 -17.24 20.04
C GLY A 315 0.89 -16.53 18.90
N SER A 316 -0.46 -16.49 18.92
CA SER A 316 -1.26 -15.85 17.88
C SER A 316 -1.04 -14.35 17.89
N THR A 317 -0.45 -13.80 16.82
CA THR A 317 0.08 -12.43 16.81
C THR A 317 -0.96 -11.35 16.53
N GLY A 318 -2.12 -11.72 15.99
CA GLY A 318 -3.16 -10.78 15.54
C GLY A 318 -4.39 -10.72 16.45
N TYR A 319 -4.41 -11.42 17.59
CA TYR A 319 -5.60 -11.48 18.46
C TYR A 319 -6.08 -10.11 18.95
N ILE A 320 -5.20 -9.12 19.03
CA ILE A 320 -5.54 -7.74 19.40
C ILE A 320 -6.43 -7.02 18.40
N TYR A 321 -6.50 -7.52 17.16
CA TYR A 321 -7.36 -7.00 16.10
C TYR A 321 -8.70 -7.74 16.00
N ARG A 322 -8.92 -8.72 16.88
CA ARG A 322 -10.21 -9.42 16.93
C ARG A 322 -11.30 -8.49 17.47
N ILE A 323 -12.40 -8.45 16.73
CA ILE A 323 -13.63 -7.78 17.15
C ILE A 323 -14.73 -8.84 17.19
N ASP A 324 -15.42 -8.97 18.33
CA ASP A 324 -16.46 -9.98 18.49
C ASP A 324 -17.61 -9.72 17.50
N GLY A 325 -18.02 -10.77 16.81
CA GLY A 325 -19.04 -10.71 15.77
C GLY A 325 -18.52 -10.35 14.37
N PHE A 326 -17.22 -10.08 14.23
CA PHE A 326 -16.58 -9.79 12.94
C PHE A 326 -15.51 -10.82 12.63
N ASP A 327 -15.56 -11.41 11.44
CA ASP A 327 -14.62 -12.41 10.95
C ASP A 327 -13.44 -11.76 10.18
N ILE A 328 -12.82 -10.78 10.81
CA ILE A 328 -11.64 -10.09 10.28
C ILE A 328 -10.52 -11.10 10.06
N ILE A 329 -9.88 -11.07 8.91
CA ILE A 329 -8.67 -11.83 8.65
C ILE A 329 -7.49 -10.90 8.41
N GLY A 330 -6.29 -11.30 8.80
CA GLY A 330 -5.13 -10.44 8.61
C GLY A 330 -3.80 -11.04 9.02
N LYS A 331 -2.76 -10.26 8.82
CA LYS A 331 -1.39 -10.58 9.20
C LYS A 331 -0.70 -9.37 9.79
N THR A 332 -0.10 -9.53 10.93
CA THR A 332 0.77 -8.53 11.57
C THR A 332 2.14 -8.51 10.93
N GLY A 333 2.77 -7.36 10.89
CA GLY A 333 4.15 -7.15 10.50
C GLY A 333 4.91 -6.36 11.56
N THR A 334 6.15 -6.73 11.75
CA THR A 334 7.13 -5.97 12.52
C THR A 334 8.45 -6.09 11.77
N SER A 335 9.05 -4.97 11.43
CA SER A 335 10.36 -4.93 10.81
C SER A 335 11.26 -3.94 11.52
N GLN A 336 12.54 -4.30 11.64
CA GLN A 336 13.57 -3.39 12.13
C GLN A 336 13.88 -2.36 11.04
N ILE A 337 14.25 -1.15 11.46
CA ILE A 337 14.67 -0.09 10.53
C ILE A 337 16.15 -0.29 10.21
N TYR A 338 16.48 -0.39 8.91
CA TYR A 338 17.87 -0.48 8.47
C TYR A 338 18.50 0.91 8.46
N ASN A 339 19.55 1.08 9.25
CA ASN A 339 20.31 2.32 9.30
C ASN A 339 21.42 2.29 8.24
N THR A 340 21.24 3.06 7.18
CA THR A 340 22.20 3.13 6.06
C THR A 340 23.55 3.72 6.47
N SER A 341 23.61 4.53 7.53
CA SER A 341 24.84 5.16 8.01
C SER A 341 25.75 4.17 8.72
N THR A 342 25.18 3.22 9.47
CA THR A 342 25.91 2.18 10.20
C THR A 342 26.04 0.87 9.42
N GLY A 343 25.21 0.68 8.39
CA GLY A 343 25.12 -0.57 7.64
C GLY A 343 24.49 -1.74 8.42
N THR A 344 23.75 -1.44 9.49
CA THR A 344 23.12 -2.43 10.38
C THR A 344 21.67 -2.07 10.67
N TYR A 345 20.89 -3.06 11.11
CA TYR A 345 19.57 -2.80 11.66
C TYR A 345 19.67 -2.09 13.00
N SER A 346 18.79 -1.13 13.21
CA SER A 346 18.65 -0.45 14.49
C SER A 346 18.19 -1.44 15.58
N THR A 347 18.64 -1.24 16.80
CA THR A 347 18.37 -2.11 17.97
C THR A 347 17.62 -1.39 19.09
N GLY A 348 17.20 -0.15 18.89
CA GLY A 348 16.42 0.61 19.85
C GLY A 348 14.97 0.10 19.95
N ASP A 349 14.36 0.21 21.12
CA ASP A 349 13.00 -0.25 21.39
C ASP A 349 11.93 0.48 20.52
N ASN A 350 12.28 1.62 19.95
CA ASN A 350 11.40 2.43 19.11
C ASN A 350 11.77 2.38 17.60
N ASP A 351 12.75 1.56 17.22
CA ASP A 351 13.28 1.52 15.86
C ASP A 351 12.60 0.39 15.03
N TYR A 352 11.28 0.38 15.03
CA TYR A 352 10.49 -0.62 14.30
C TYR A 352 9.40 0.03 13.45
N ILE A 353 9.07 -0.65 12.36
CA ILE A 353 7.86 -0.40 11.60
C ILE A 353 6.87 -1.51 11.93
N PHE A 354 5.74 -1.11 12.51
CA PHE A 354 4.62 -2.00 12.79
C PHE A 354 3.60 -1.88 11.67
N SER A 355 3.05 -3.01 11.26
CA SER A 355 2.02 -3.04 10.22
C SER A 355 0.98 -4.13 10.49
N PHE A 356 -0.21 -3.90 9.97
CA PHE A 356 -1.28 -4.88 9.89
C PHE A 356 -1.89 -4.79 8.50
N ALA A 357 -1.98 -5.92 7.82
CA ALA A 357 -2.66 -6.06 6.55
C ALA A 357 -3.82 -7.02 6.73
N GLY A 358 -5.03 -6.56 6.50
CA GLY A 358 -6.23 -7.34 6.77
C GLY A 358 -7.36 -7.04 5.81
N MET A 359 -8.43 -7.81 5.92
CA MET A 359 -9.66 -7.63 5.15
C MET A 359 -10.88 -8.17 5.91
N TYR A 360 -12.03 -7.69 5.53
CA TYR A 360 -13.32 -8.07 6.09
C TYR A 360 -14.44 -7.98 5.03
N PRO A 361 -15.45 -8.86 5.08
CA PRO A 361 -15.47 -10.13 5.82
C PRO A 361 -14.53 -11.18 5.21
N LYS A 362 -14.31 -12.29 5.92
CA LYS A 362 -13.37 -13.37 5.51
C LYS A 362 -13.74 -13.99 4.16
N ASP A 363 -14.98 -14.43 4.01
CA ASP A 363 -15.36 -15.27 2.86
C ASP A 363 -15.47 -14.45 1.57
N ASP A 364 -16.08 -13.29 1.63
CA ASP A 364 -16.29 -12.36 0.52
C ASP A 364 -15.87 -10.93 0.89
N PRO A 365 -14.58 -10.63 0.95
CA PRO A 365 -14.09 -9.34 1.42
C PRO A 365 -14.71 -8.15 0.67
N GLU A 366 -15.14 -7.16 1.44
CA GLU A 366 -15.65 -5.88 0.96
C GLU A 366 -14.60 -4.77 1.10
N ILE A 367 -13.76 -4.87 2.15
CA ILE A 367 -12.68 -3.92 2.43
C ILE A 367 -11.35 -4.63 2.71
N ILE A 368 -10.30 -3.95 2.32
CA ILE A 368 -8.90 -4.27 2.64
C ILE A 368 -8.34 -3.12 3.44
#